data_e365b5fe82d74afd78bf5e25d17371e7
#
_entry.id   e365b5fe82d74afd78bf5e25d17371e7
#
_cell.length_a   1.000
_cell.length_b   1.000
_cell.length_c   1.000
_cell.angle_alpha   90.00
_cell.angle_beta   90.00
_cell.angle_gamma   90.00
#
_symmetry.space_group_name_H-M   'P 1'
#
loop_
_entity.id
_entity.type
_entity.pdbx_description
1 polymer ?
#
loop_
_entity_poly.entity_id
_entity_poly.type
_entity_poly.pdbx_seq_one_letter_code
_entity_poly.pdbx_strand_id
1 'polypeptide(L)'
;MTTNVINKGWFNPISLSVLLILVIVSAVLYVSKIINIPIFILLLLLSGLVTSAIRIADQWERAVVLRMGKYNGLKGPGPFMIIPVIDSVSTYIDQRVRVSAFKAEQTLTKDTVPVNVDAVVYWTVWDVEKAALEVQEYQKAIEHITQTGLRDTIGKHELSDLLQERDKIAEDLQQVLDRNTNPWGITCQTVGIKDIAIPQDLAEAMSKEAQAERERRARVILGTAETEIAEKFEQASKKY
;
A
#
# COMPACT_ATOMS: atom_id res chain seq x y z
N MET A 1 -14.03 -1.76 -2.24
CA MET A 1 -14.19 -0.35 -1.82
C MET A 1 -13.77 0.52 -3.00
N THR A 2 -14.70 1.24 -3.56
CA THR A 2 -14.50 2.11 -4.70
C THR A 2 -13.46 3.16 -4.38
N THR A 3 -12.34 3.14 -5.10
CA THR A 3 -11.36 4.22 -5.09
C THR A 3 -12.07 5.51 -5.46
N ASN A 4 -12.33 6.36 -4.47
CA ASN A 4 -12.60 7.76 -4.72
C ASN A 4 -11.37 8.33 -5.43
N VAL A 5 -11.35 8.26 -6.75
CA VAL A 5 -10.66 9.26 -7.56
C VAL A 5 -11.37 10.55 -7.15
N ILE A 6 -10.80 11.22 -6.16
CA ILE A 6 -11.25 12.54 -5.77
C ILE A 6 -11.03 13.37 -7.03
N ASN A 7 -12.13 13.50 -7.78
CA ASN A 7 -12.20 14.45 -8.88
C ASN A 7 -12.07 15.82 -8.20
N LYS A 8 -10.82 16.22 -7.93
CA LYS A 8 -10.50 17.50 -7.33
C LYS A 8 -11.07 18.54 -8.29
N GLY A 9 -12.24 19.07 -7.91
CA GLY A 9 -13.06 19.92 -8.77
C GLY A 9 -12.21 20.97 -9.47
N TRP A 10 -12.60 21.36 -10.65
CA TRP A 10 -11.92 22.35 -11.50
C TRP A 10 -11.58 23.66 -10.79
N PHE A 11 -12.18 23.92 -9.64
CA PHE A 11 -12.04 25.16 -8.87
C PHE A 11 -11.46 24.89 -7.48
N ASN A 12 -10.21 25.25 -7.30
CA ASN A 12 -9.60 25.36 -5.97
C ASN A 12 -9.96 26.73 -5.37
N PRO A 13 -10.07 26.86 -4.03
CA PRO A 13 -10.42 28.14 -3.37
C PRO A 13 -9.45 29.26 -3.75
N ILE A 14 -8.17 28.94 -3.98
CA ILE A 14 -7.17 29.92 -4.43
C ILE A 14 -7.43 30.36 -5.87
N SER A 15 -7.76 29.45 -6.77
CA SER A 15 -8.08 29.83 -8.17
C SER A 15 -9.35 30.65 -8.24
N LEU A 16 -10.33 30.39 -7.37
CA LEU A 16 -11.57 31.14 -7.27
C LEU A 16 -11.32 32.55 -6.71
N SER A 17 -10.47 32.71 -5.71
CA SER A 17 -10.10 34.03 -5.18
C SER A 17 -9.34 34.87 -6.19
N VAL A 18 -8.43 34.30 -6.97
CA VAL A 18 -7.72 34.98 -8.07
C VAL A 18 -8.70 35.40 -9.16
N LEU A 19 -9.68 34.55 -9.53
CA LEU A 19 -10.71 34.90 -10.48
C LEU A 19 -11.52 36.10 -9.98
N LEU A 20 -11.97 36.08 -8.73
CA LEU A 20 -12.78 37.13 -8.13
C LEU A 20 -12.02 38.46 -8.11
N ILE A 21 -10.74 38.46 -7.75
CA ILE A 21 -9.90 39.66 -7.78
C ILE A 21 -9.76 40.21 -9.21
N LEU A 22 -9.48 39.35 -10.20
CA LEU A 22 -9.34 39.78 -11.60
C LEU A 22 -10.64 40.32 -12.18
N VAL A 23 -11.78 39.71 -11.85
CA VAL A 23 -13.12 40.18 -12.26
C VAL A 23 -13.43 41.54 -11.62
N ILE A 24 -13.17 41.72 -10.32
CA ILE A 24 -13.36 43.00 -9.63
C ILE A 24 -12.51 44.09 -10.26
N VAL A 25 -11.24 43.83 -10.50
CA VAL A 25 -10.33 44.79 -11.13
C VAL A 25 -10.82 45.17 -12.54
N SER A 26 -11.23 44.20 -13.34
CA SER A 26 -11.79 44.49 -14.68
C SER A 26 -13.09 45.29 -14.63
N ALA A 27 -13.97 45.02 -13.65
CA ALA A 27 -15.19 45.75 -13.43
C ALA A 27 -14.96 47.23 -13.02
N VAL A 28 -14.00 47.46 -12.10
CA VAL A 28 -13.59 48.80 -11.67
C VAL A 28 -13.05 49.63 -12.84
N LEU A 29 -12.20 49.03 -13.65
CA LEU A 29 -11.64 49.69 -14.85
C LEU A 29 -12.71 50.01 -15.88
N TYR A 30 -13.73 49.20 -16.04
CA TYR A 30 -14.87 49.45 -16.91
C TYR A 30 -15.75 50.59 -16.37
N VAL A 31 -16.11 50.61 -15.09
CA VAL A 31 -16.89 51.67 -14.46
C VAL A 31 -16.18 53.03 -14.52
N SER A 32 -14.86 53.04 -14.40
CA SER A 32 -14.01 54.23 -14.54
C SER A 32 -13.93 54.73 -15.98
N LYS A 33 -14.65 54.14 -16.95
CA LYS A 33 -14.66 54.46 -18.37
C LYS A 33 -13.25 54.47 -19.05
N ILE A 34 -12.29 53.79 -18.41
CA ILE A 34 -10.91 53.67 -18.94
C ILE A 34 -10.89 52.64 -20.09
N ILE A 35 -11.80 51.65 -20.05
CA ILE A 35 -11.81 50.51 -20.97
C ILE A 35 -13.14 50.43 -21.72
N ASN A 36 -13.08 50.17 -23.02
CA ASN A 36 -14.24 49.91 -23.86
C ASN A 36 -14.78 48.48 -23.67
N ILE A 37 -16.06 48.27 -24.03
CA ILE A 37 -16.72 46.95 -23.92
C ILE A 37 -15.93 45.79 -24.50
N PRO A 38 -15.32 45.84 -25.72
CA PRO A 38 -14.58 44.73 -26.28
C PRO A 38 -13.34 44.38 -25.45
N ILE A 39 -12.66 45.35 -24.87
CA ILE A 39 -11.49 45.15 -24.00
C ILE A 39 -11.91 44.51 -22.67
N PHE A 40 -13.07 44.89 -22.11
CA PHE A 40 -13.64 44.29 -20.93
C PHE A 40 -13.92 42.79 -21.12
N ILE A 41 -14.57 42.44 -22.27
CA ILE A 41 -14.83 41.01 -22.61
C ILE A 41 -13.51 40.21 -22.75
N LEU A 42 -12.52 40.82 -23.39
CA LEU A 42 -11.17 40.18 -23.55
C LEU A 42 -10.50 39.92 -22.20
N LEU A 43 -10.55 40.87 -21.25
CA LEU A 43 -10.01 40.73 -19.92
C LEU A 43 -10.76 39.65 -19.12
N LEU A 44 -12.06 39.54 -19.31
CA LEU A 44 -12.89 38.52 -18.65
C LEU A 44 -12.55 37.12 -19.18
N LEU A 45 -12.33 36.94 -20.48
CA LEU A 45 -11.85 35.68 -21.06
C LEU A 45 -10.43 35.35 -20.58
N LEU A 46 -9.53 36.34 -20.52
CA LEU A 46 -8.17 36.16 -20.04
C LEU A 46 -8.15 35.76 -18.56
N SER A 47 -9.02 36.35 -17.72
CA SER A 47 -9.13 35.98 -16.32
C SER A 47 -9.57 34.52 -16.13
N GLY A 48 -10.48 34.03 -16.95
CA GLY A 48 -10.87 32.62 -16.98
C GLY A 48 -9.74 31.67 -17.36
N LEU A 49 -8.93 32.04 -18.38
CA LEU A 49 -7.75 31.29 -18.78
C LEU A 49 -6.69 31.24 -17.68
N VAL A 50 -6.36 32.38 -17.06
CA VAL A 50 -5.39 32.45 -15.95
C VAL A 50 -5.84 31.60 -14.76
N THR A 51 -7.12 31.65 -14.42
CA THR A 51 -7.67 30.87 -13.31
C THR A 51 -7.61 29.37 -13.60
N SER A 52 -7.88 28.95 -14.82
CA SER A 52 -7.80 27.53 -15.20
C SER A 52 -6.36 27.01 -15.27
N ALA A 53 -5.38 27.91 -15.40
CA ALA A 53 -3.96 27.58 -15.42
C ALA A 53 -3.42 27.21 -14.02
N ILE A 54 -4.02 27.72 -12.95
CA ILE A 54 -3.53 27.52 -11.58
C ILE A 54 -4.11 26.21 -11.02
N ARG A 55 -3.22 25.29 -10.66
CA ARG A 55 -3.55 24.02 -10.00
C ARG A 55 -2.75 23.90 -8.72
N ILE A 56 -3.29 23.14 -7.77
CA ILE A 56 -2.66 22.90 -6.48
C ILE A 56 -2.59 21.40 -6.26
N ALA A 57 -1.41 20.90 -5.95
CA ALA A 57 -1.19 19.57 -5.45
C ALA A 57 -0.90 19.61 -3.95
N ASP A 58 -1.44 18.66 -3.20
CA ASP A 58 -1.16 18.56 -1.78
C ASP A 58 0.31 18.16 -1.54
N GLN A 59 0.80 18.35 -0.31
CA GLN A 59 2.21 18.11 -0.01
C GLN A 59 2.65 16.67 -0.29
N TRP A 60 1.73 15.74 -0.16
CA TRP A 60 1.95 14.31 -0.37
C TRP A 60 1.59 13.81 -1.76
N GLU A 61 1.09 14.69 -2.64
CA GLU A 61 0.66 14.34 -3.99
C GLU A 61 1.60 14.90 -5.05
N ARG A 62 1.77 14.13 -6.10
CA ARG A 62 2.41 14.59 -7.34
C ARG A 62 1.41 14.51 -8.48
N ALA A 63 1.32 15.60 -9.23
CA ALA A 63 0.49 15.68 -10.43
C ALA A 63 1.28 15.23 -11.65
N VAL A 64 0.75 14.30 -12.41
CA VAL A 64 1.30 13.86 -13.69
C VAL A 64 0.72 14.75 -14.79
N VAL A 65 1.57 15.56 -15.42
CA VAL A 65 1.15 16.50 -16.44
C VAL A 65 1.49 15.95 -17.83
N LEU A 66 0.47 15.92 -18.68
CA LEU A 66 0.60 15.57 -20.09
C LEU A 66 0.46 16.84 -20.93
N ARG A 67 1.35 17.01 -21.92
CA ARG A 67 1.27 18.05 -22.93
C ARG A 67 0.89 17.44 -24.26
N MET A 68 -0.28 17.81 -24.78
CA MET A 68 -0.82 17.24 -26.03
C MET A 68 -0.76 15.69 -26.03
N GLY A 69 -1.06 15.06 -24.87
CA GLY A 69 -1.03 13.60 -24.71
C GLY A 69 0.35 12.98 -24.45
N LYS A 70 1.45 13.74 -24.52
CA LYS A 70 2.79 13.27 -24.17
C LYS A 70 3.14 13.64 -22.73
N TYR A 71 3.86 12.78 -22.04
CA TYR A 71 4.38 13.07 -20.71
C TYR A 71 5.31 14.30 -20.73
N ASN A 72 5.01 15.29 -19.89
CA ASN A 72 5.75 16.53 -19.78
C ASN A 72 6.47 16.70 -18.44
N GLY A 73 6.20 15.82 -17.48
CA GLY A 73 6.86 15.80 -16.17
C GLY A 73 5.89 15.81 -15.01
N LEU A 74 6.46 15.74 -13.81
CA LEU A 74 5.75 15.79 -12.54
C LEU A 74 5.69 17.24 -12.04
N LYS A 75 4.55 17.64 -11.47
CA LYS A 75 4.34 18.92 -10.82
C LYS A 75 3.86 18.72 -9.38
N GLY A 76 4.18 19.69 -8.53
CA GLY A 76 3.85 19.69 -7.10
C GLY A 76 5.05 19.30 -6.22
N PRO A 77 4.89 19.37 -4.91
CA PRO A 77 3.75 19.85 -4.13
C PRO A 77 3.55 21.36 -4.19
N GLY A 78 2.36 21.83 -3.86
CA GLY A 78 1.99 23.24 -3.81
C GLY A 78 1.34 23.76 -5.09
N PRO A 79 1.24 25.08 -5.26
CA PRO A 79 0.66 25.67 -6.45
C PRO A 79 1.58 25.53 -7.66
N PHE A 80 1.04 25.09 -8.78
CA PHE A 80 1.75 25.02 -10.05
C PHE A 80 0.88 25.52 -11.19
N MET A 81 1.54 25.92 -12.27
CA MET A 81 0.87 26.44 -13.46
C MET A 81 0.94 25.42 -14.60
N ILE A 82 -0.17 25.28 -15.27
CA ILE A 82 -0.31 24.52 -16.52
C ILE A 82 -0.79 25.47 -17.62
N ILE A 83 -0.50 25.15 -18.88
CA ILE A 83 -1.03 25.89 -20.02
C ILE A 83 -2.43 25.32 -20.33
N PRO A 84 -3.52 26.06 -20.06
CA PRO A 84 -4.87 25.58 -20.36
C PRO A 84 -4.97 25.16 -21.83
N VAL A 85 -5.79 24.13 -22.12
CA VAL A 85 -6.00 23.55 -23.46
C VAL A 85 -4.84 22.69 -23.97
N ILE A 86 -3.57 23.03 -23.68
CA ILE A 86 -2.39 22.29 -24.15
C ILE A 86 -1.97 21.23 -23.14
N ASP A 87 -1.92 21.64 -21.86
CA ASP A 87 -1.52 20.74 -20.76
C ASP A 87 -2.76 20.16 -20.06
N SER A 88 -2.72 18.89 -19.76
CA SER A 88 -3.73 18.20 -18.97
C SER A 88 -3.08 17.47 -17.79
N VAL A 89 -3.75 17.51 -16.64
CA VAL A 89 -3.35 16.69 -15.48
C VAL A 89 -4.05 15.35 -15.62
N SER A 90 -3.27 14.28 -15.80
CA SER A 90 -3.79 12.92 -15.95
C SER A 90 -4.26 12.35 -14.62
N THR A 91 -3.39 12.39 -13.62
CA THR A 91 -3.70 11.85 -12.29
C THR A 91 -2.86 12.52 -11.21
N TYR A 92 -3.35 12.44 -9.96
CA TYR A 92 -2.58 12.77 -8.77
C TYR A 92 -2.23 11.48 -8.05
N ILE A 93 -0.95 11.27 -7.78
CA ILE A 93 -0.44 10.07 -7.10
C ILE A 93 0.05 10.46 -5.71
N ASP A 94 -0.53 9.80 -4.70
CA ASP A 94 -0.16 9.96 -3.30
C ASP A 94 1.10 9.12 -3.00
N GLN A 95 2.12 9.76 -2.43
CA GLN A 95 3.40 9.15 -2.08
C GLN A 95 3.47 8.67 -0.62
N ARG A 96 2.39 8.78 0.15
CA ARG A 96 2.35 8.26 1.52
C ARG A 96 2.30 6.74 1.53
N VAL A 97 2.71 6.18 2.65
CA VAL A 97 2.56 4.74 2.89
C VAL A 97 1.07 4.38 2.90
N ARG A 98 0.73 3.42 2.07
CA ARG A 98 -0.61 2.85 2.00
C ARG A 98 -0.62 1.46 2.60
N VAL A 99 -1.76 1.12 3.18
CA VAL A 99 -1.99 -0.20 3.79
C VAL A 99 -3.09 -0.90 3.01
N SER A 100 -2.79 -2.10 2.55
CA SER A 100 -3.77 -2.95 1.88
C SER A 100 -3.82 -4.31 2.55
N ALA A 101 -5.04 -4.77 2.85
CA ALA A 101 -5.27 -6.09 3.39
C ALA A 101 -5.65 -7.05 2.26
N PHE A 102 -5.04 -8.21 2.24
CA PHE A 102 -5.22 -9.25 1.22
C PHE A 102 -5.58 -10.57 1.89
N LYS A 103 -6.35 -11.38 1.16
CA LYS A 103 -6.77 -12.71 1.60
C LYS A 103 -6.40 -13.73 0.55
N ALA A 104 -5.78 -14.81 0.98
CA ALA A 104 -5.60 -16.01 0.18
C ALA A 104 -6.53 -17.09 0.73
N GLU A 105 -7.63 -17.33 0.03
CA GLU A 105 -8.63 -18.31 0.41
C GLU A 105 -8.31 -19.67 -0.21
N GLN A 106 -8.47 -20.73 0.59
CA GLN A 106 -8.31 -22.14 0.18
C GLN A 106 -7.00 -22.43 -0.56
N THR A 107 -5.90 -21.87 -0.06
CA THR A 107 -4.58 -22.14 -0.60
C THR A 107 -3.99 -23.38 0.05
N LEU A 108 -3.38 -24.25 -0.74
CA LEU A 108 -2.71 -25.45 -0.23
C LEU A 108 -1.27 -25.12 0.17
N THR A 109 -0.90 -25.56 1.35
CA THR A 109 0.50 -25.57 1.81
C THR A 109 1.30 -26.66 1.11
N LYS A 110 2.61 -26.70 1.32
CA LYS A 110 3.51 -27.74 0.75
C LYS A 110 3.08 -29.16 1.18
N ASP A 111 2.58 -29.31 2.40
CA ASP A 111 2.05 -30.56 2.98
C ASP A 111 0.56 -30.79 2.61
N THR A 112 0.05 -30.10 1.59
CA THR A 112 -1.31 -30.24 1.03
C THR A 112 -2.45 -29.90 1.99
N VAL A 113 -2.19 -29.13 3.02
CA VAL A 113 -3.21 -28.64 3.95
C VAL A 113 -3.89 -27.38 3.38
N PRO A 114 -5.22 -27.35 3.27
CA PRO A 114 -5.92 -26.14 2.86
C PRO A 114 -5.93 -25.11 3.99
N VAL A 115 -5.46 -23.91 3.72
CA VAL A 115 -5.41 -22.80 4.68
C VAL A 115 -6.00 -21.53 4.07
N ASN A 116 -6.55 -20.67 4.95
CA ASN A 116 -6.90 -19.30 4.59
C ASN A 116 -5.94 -18.39 5.32
N VAL A 117 -5.24 -17.54 4.57
CA VAL A 117 -4.22 -16.62 5.12
C VAL A 117 -4.62 -15.18 4.81
N ASP A 118 -4.70 -14.39 5.87
CA ASP A 118 -4.89 -12.95 5.81
C ASP A 118 -3.52 -12.26 5.97
N ALA A 119 -3.18 -11.40 5.02
CA ALA A 119 -1.95 -10.62 5.04
C ALA A 119 -2.23 -9.13 4.85
N VAL A 120 -1.35 -8.31 5.39
CA VAL A 120 -1.37 -6.85 5.24
C VAL A 120 -0.05 -6.41 4.64
N VAL A 121 -0.12 -5.60 3.61
CA VAL A 121 1.07 -5.05 2.93
C VAL A 121 1.10 -3.54 3.07
N TYR A 122 2.25 -3.02 3.52
CA TYR A 122 2.57 -1.61 3.58
C TYR A 122 3.42 -1.27 2.37
N TRP A 123 2.93 -0.38 1.52
CA TRP A 123 3.60 -0.01 0.29
C TRP A 123 3.52 1.49 0.03
N THR A 124 4.46 2.00 -0.75
CA THR A 124 4.54 3.40 -1.16
C THR A 124 4.99 3.54 -2.60
N VAL A 125 4.58 4.63 -3.24
CA VAL A 125 5.05 5.00 -4.57
C VAL A 125 6.26 5.93 -4.40
N TRP A 126 7.46 5.45 -4.76
CA TRP A 126 8.68 6.25 -4.71
C TRP A 126 8.98 6.94 -6.06
N ASP A 127 8.60 6.30 -7.17
CA ASP A 127 8.74 6.85 -8.53
C ASP A 127 7.35 6.99 -9.17
N VAL A 128 6.83 8.22 -9.11
CA VAL A 128 5.49 8.55 -9.61
C VAL A 128 5.42 8.45 -11.14
N GLU A 129 6.53 8.72 -11.83
CA GLU A 129 6.60 8.65 -13.29
C GLU A 129 6.37 7.22 -13.76
N LYS A 130 7.12 6.26 -13.21
CA LYS A 130 6.95 4.84 -13.54
C LYS A 130 5.57 4.33 -13.16
N ALA A 131 5.08 4.68 -11.97
CA ALA A 131 3.75 4.25 -11.52
C ALA A 131 2.61 4.77 -12.40
N ALA A 132 2.79 5.92 -13.04
CA ALA A 132 1.79 6.49 -13.93
C ALA A 132 1.88 5.99 -15.39
N LEU A 133 3.08 5.67 -15.86
CA LEU A 133 3.32 5.35 -17.28
C LEU A 133 3.40 3.85 -17.55
N GLU A 134 3.94 3.07 -16.60
CA GLU A 134 4.15 1.64 -16.78
C GLU A 134 2.90 0.80 -16.44
N VAL A 135 2.04 1.29 -15.54
CA VAL A 135 0.89 0.54 -15.07
C VAL A 135 -0.37 1.38 -15.07
N GLN A 136 -1.41 0.91 -15.74
CA GLN A 136 -2.68 1.62 -15.83
C GLN A 136 -3.39 1.76 -14.47
N GLU A 137 -3.49 0.67 -13.71
CA GLU A 137 -4.13 0.62 -12.40
C GLU A 137 -3.21 -0.06 -11.38
N TYR A 138 -2.18 0.65 -10.96
CA TYR A 138 -1.15 0.11 -10.07
C TYR A 138 -1.70 -0.47 -8.77
N GLN A 139 -2.80 0.06 -8.24
CA GLN A 139 -3.43 -0.46 -7.02
C GLN A 139 -3.97 -1.88 -7.22
N LYS A 140 -4.67 -2.14 -8.31
CA LYS A 140 -5.17 -3.48 -8.65
C LYS A 140 -4.02 -4.43 -9.02
N ALA A 141 -3.00 -3.90 -9.70
CA ALA A 141 -1.83 -4.69 -10.05
C ALA A 141 -1.10 -5.19 -8.79
N ILE A 142 -0.92 -4.33 -7.78
CA ILE A 142 -0.37 -4.71 -6.47
C ILE A 142 -1.25 -5.78 -5.81
N GLU A 143 -2.58 -5.63 -5.85
CA GLU A 143 -3.51 -6.59 -5.29
C GLU A 143 -3.33 -7.98 -5.91
N HIS A 144 -3.31 -8.06 -7.22
CA HIS A 144 -3.13 -9.32 -7.93
C HIS A 144 -1.76 -9.97 -7.69
N ILE A 145 -0.69 -9.17 -7.72
CA ILE A 145 0.65 -9.68 -7.42
C ILE A 145 0.75 -10.16 -5.98
N THR A 146 0.17 -9.43 -5.04
CA THR A 146 0.19 -9.82 -3.63
C THR A 146 -0.57 -11.12 -3.40
N GLN A 147 -1.75 -11.27 -3.99
CA GLN A 147 -2.52 -12.52 -3.89
C GLN A 147 -1.77 -13.70 -4.50
N THR A 148 -1.15 -13.50 -5.67
CA THR A 148 -0.37 -14.54 -6.33
C THR A 148 0.88 -14.88 -5.54
N GLY A 149 1.64 -13.87 -5.11
CA GLY A 149 2.84 -14.04 -4.31
C GLY A 149 2.57 -14.72 -2.96
N LEU A 150 1.46 -14.35 -2.30
CA LEU A 150 1.03 -14.98 -1.06
C LEU A 150 0.73 -16.48 -1.27
N ARG A 151 -0.01 -16.81 -2.34
CA ARG A 151 -0.31 -18.20 -2.71
C ARG A 151 0.96 -19.00 -3.01
N ASP A 152 1.88 -18.44 -3.78
CA ASP A 152 3.15 -19.09 -4.12
C ASP A 152 4.03 -19.30 -2.89
N THR A 153 4.07 -18.32 -1.99
CA THR A 153 4.84 -18.42 -0.75
C THR A 153 4.25 -19.48 0.18
N ILE A 154 2.93 -19.50 0.37
CA ILE A 154 2.25 -20.52 1.17
C ILE A 154 2.53 -21.93 0.61
N GLY A 155 2.44 -22.11 -0.72
CA GLY A 155 2.68 -23.40 -1.38
C GLY A 155 4.11 -23.94 -1.25
N LYS A 156 5.08 -23.12 -0.86
CA LYS A 156 6.48 -23.51 -0.63
C LYS A 156 6.77 -23.94 0.80
N HIS A 157 5.94 -23.56 1.76
CA HIS A 157 6.15 -23.79 3.19
C HIS A 157 5.17 -24.84 3.73
N GLU A 158 5.59 -25.55 4.77
CA GLU A 158 4.73 -26.47 5.53
C GLU A 158 3.88 -25.67 6.52
N LEU A 159 2.76 -26.27 6.97
CA LEU A 159 1.88 -25.61 7.94
C LEU A 159 2.61 -25.27 9.25
N SER A 160 3.52 -26.14 9.68
CA SER A 160 4.36 -25.94 10.86
C SER A 160 5.21 -24.66 10.76
N ASP A 161 5.82 -24.42 9.59
CA ASP A 161 6.66 -23.25 9.33
C ASP A 161 5.80 -21.99 9.30
N LEU A 162 4.65 -22.06 8.63
CA LEU A 162 3.67 -20.95 8.59
C LEU A 162 3.22 -20.48 9.98
N LEU A 163 3.13 -21.40 10.94
CA LEU A 163 2.71 -21.09 12.31
C LEU A 163 3.87 -20.61 13.20
N GLN A 164 5.09 -21.12 12.98
CA GLN A 164 6.26 -20.87 13.83
C GLN A 164 7.16 -19.75 13.31
N GLU A 165 7.34 -19.63 12.00
CA GLU A 165 8.29 -18.70 11.34
C GLU A 165 7.57 -17.62 10.52
N ARG A 166 6.49 -17.03 11.05
CA ARG A 166 5.65 -16.04 10.34
C ARG A 166 6.46 -14.87 9.81
N ASP A 167 7.42 -14.38 10.59
CA ASP A 167 8.22 -13.21 10.24
C ASP A 167 9.14 -13.50 9.03
N LYS A 168 9.74 -14.66 8.98
CA LYS A 168 10.60 -15.10 7.86
C LYS A 168 9.79 -15.26 6.57
N ILE A 169 8.60 -15.82 6.67
CA ILE A 169 7.70 -15.97 5.52
C ILE A 169 7.20 -14.61 5.03
N ALA A 170 6.96 -13.68 5.96
CA ALA A 170 6.61 -12.30 5.61
C ALA A 170 7.76 -11.58 4.89
N GLU A 171 9.02 -11.81 5.29
CA GLU A 171 10.21 -11.29 4.60
C GLU A 171 10.37 -11.89 3.20
N ASP A 172 10.22 -13.20 3.05
CA ASP A 172 10.26 -13.87 1.74
C ASP A 172 9.19 -13.32 0.79
N LEU A 173 7.97 -13.15 1.30
CA LEU A 173 6.88 -12.54 0.54
C LEU A 173 7.19 -11.09 0.19
N GLN A 174 7.73 -10.30 1.11
CA GLN A 174 8.14 -8.93 0.85
C GLN A 174 9.16 -8.86 -0.31
N GLN A 175 10.17 -9.70 -0.31
CA GLN A 175 11.19 -9.74 -1.36
C GLN A 175 10.59 -10.09 -2.74
N VAL A 176 9.65 -11.04 -2.77
CA VAL A 176 8.92 -11.40 -4.01
C VAL A 176 8.10 -10.22 -4.51
N LEU A 177 7.36 -9.56 -3.62
CA LEU A 177 6.55 -8.40 -3.97
C LEU A 177 7.40 -7.24 -4.46
N ASP A 178 8.45 -6.89 -3.72
CA ASP A 178 9.33 -5.76 -4.05
C ASP A 178 10.01 -5.97 -5.41
N ARG A 179 10.47 -7.17 -5.70
CA ARG A 179 11.04 -7.52 -7.01
C ARG A 179 10.06 -7.27 -8.16
N ASN A 180 8.78 -7.58 -7.95
CA ASN A 180 7.76 -7.45 -8.98
C ASN A 180 7.20 -6.03 -9.12
N THR A 181 7.17 -5.25 -8.03
CA THR A 181 6.60 -3.89 -8.01
C THR A 181 7.64 -2.78 -8.21
N ASN A 182 8.91 -3.04 -7.92
CA ASN A 182 9.99 -2.07 -8.08
C ASN A 182 10.14 -1.52 -9.52
N PRO A 183 10.00 -2.33 -10.60
CA PRO A 183 10.00 -1.79 -11.97
C PRO A 183 8.94 -0.72 -12.20
N TRP A 184 7.83 -0.76 -11.47
CA TRP A 184 6.73 0.20 -11.53
C TRP A 184 6.90 1.41 -10.60
N GLY A 185 8.06 1.56 -9.97
CA GLY A 185 8.31 2.65 -9.02
C GLY A 185 7.55 2.52 -7.70
N ILE A 186 7.21 1.29 -7.29
CA ILE A 186 6.48 0.98 -6.07
C ILE A 186 7.35 0.08 -5.21
N THR A 187 7.46 0.42 -3.91
CA THR A 187 8.19 -0.38 -2.93
C THR A 187 7.26 -0.93 -1.88
N CYS A 188 7.36 -2.24 -1.63
CA CYS A 188 6.70 -2.90 -0.53
C CYS A 188 7.61 -2.83 0.71
N GLN A 189 7.25 -1.96 1.67
CA GLN A 189 8.09 -1.71 2.86
C GLN A 189 8.06 -2.87 3.83
N THR A 190 6.86 -3.37 4.14
CA THR A 190 6.65 -4.43 5.11
C THR A 190 5.42 -5.25 4.73
N VAL A 191 5.51 -6.54 4.94
CA VAL A 191 4.40 -7.46 4.86
C VAL A 191 4.17 -8.05 6.24
N GLY A 192 2.92 -8.14 6.67
CA GLY A 192 2.53 -8.78 7.91
C GLY A 192 1.51 -9.88 7.66
N ILE A 193 1.76 -11.08 8.14
CA ILE A 193 0.78 -12.16 8.16
C ILE A 193 -0.10 -11.94 9.38
N LYS A 194 -1.38 -11.68 9.15
CA LYS A 194 -2.32 -11.32 10.22
C LYS A 194 -2.90 -12.56 10.89
N ASP A 195 -3.48 -13.43 10.08
CA ASP A 195 -4.16 -14.64 10.58
C ASP A 195 -4.00 -15.79 9.59
N ILE A 196 -3.95 -17.02 10.13
CA ILE A 196 -3.89 -18.26 9.38
C ILE A 196 -4.99 -19.15 9.92
N ALA A 197 -6.09 -19.25 9.17
CA ALA A 197 -7.22 -20.10 9.53
C ALA A 197 -7.06 -21.47 8.87
N ILE A 198 -7.10 -22.51 9.69
CA ILE A 198 -7.07 -23.92 9.30
C ILE A 198 -8.45 -24.55 9.50
N PRO A 199 -8.83 -25.62 8.78
CA PRO A 199 -10.07 -26.34 9.00
C PRO A 199 -10.19 -26.86 10.45
N GLN A 200 -11.39 -26.84 11.00
CA GLN A 200 -11.62 -27.22 12.40
C GLN A 200 -11.21 -28.66 12.70
N ASP A 201 -11.53 -29.58 11.80
CA ASP A 201 -11.20 -31.02 11.96
C ASP A 201 -9.69 -31.23 12.11
N LEU A 202 -8.90 -30.47 11.35
CA LEU A 202 -7.44 -30.52 11.41
C LEU A 202 -6.92 -29.85 12.68
N ALA A 203 -7.53 -28.73 13.08
CA ALA A 203 -7.15 -28.04 14.33
C ALA A 203 -7.35 -28.94 15.55
N GLU A 204 -8.43 -29.71 15.58
CA GLU A 204 -8.68 -30.68 16.65
C GLU A 204 -7.66 -31.82 16.64
N ALA A 205 -7.34 -32.39 15.48
CA ALA A 205 -6.33 -33.44 15.34
C ALA A 205 -4.94 -32.95 15.81
N MET A 206 -4.51 -31.76 15.34
CA MET A 206 -3.25 -31.16 15.77
C MET A 206 -3.21 -30.84 17.26
N SER A 207 -4.32 -30.41 17.84
CA SER A 207 -4.43 -30.17 19.29
C SER A 207 -4.21 -31.44 20.10
N LYS A 208 -4.83 -32.55 19.68
CA LYS A 208 -4.65 -33.86 20.32
C LYS A 208 -3.21 -34.38 20.20
N GLU A 209 -2.60 -34.25 19.02
CA GLU A 209 -1.20 -34.59 18.79
C GLU A 209 -0.25 -33.76 19.66
N ALA A 210 -0.44 -32.44 19.69
CA ALA A 210 0.33 -31.54 20.52
C ALA A 210 0.19 -31.84 22.01
N GLN A 211 -1.00 -32.23 22.45
CA GLN A 211 -1.23 -32.65 23.84
C GLN A 211 -0.48 -33.96 24.15
N ALA A 212 -0.58 -34.96 23.30
CA ALA A 212 0.10 -36.25 23.48
C ALA A 212 1.64 -36.06 23.51
N GLU A 213 2.18 -35.20 22.62
CA GLU A 213 3.62 -34.93 22.61
C GLU A 213 4.07 -34.17 23.87
N ARG A 214 3.28 -33.22 24.38
CA ARG A 214 3.57 -32.56 25.66
C ARG A 214 3.56 -33.52 26.81
N GLU A 215 2.58 -34.45 26.87
CA GLU A 215 2.53 -35.50 27.90
C GLU A 215 3.74 -36.43 27.79
N ARG A 216 4.11 -36.84 26.58
CA ARG A 216 5.32 -37.65 26.34
C ARG A 216 6.58 -36.94 26.85
N ARG A 217 6.77 -35.68 26.50
CA ARG A 217 7.92 -34.88 26.97
C ARG A 217 7.91 -34.71 28.48
N ALA A 218 6.77 -34.44 29.09
CA ALA A 218 6.64 -34.33 30.54
C ALA A 218 7.05 -35.64 31.26
N ARG A 219 6.60 -36.81 30.76
CA ARG A 219 7.03 -38.11 31.30
C ARG A 219 8.51 -38.37 31.18
N VAL A 220 9.14 -37.98 30.02
CA VAL A 220 10.57 -38.11 29.85
C VAL A 220 11.35 -37.22 30.83
N ILE A 221 10.91 -35.96 31.02
CA ILE A 221 11.51 -35.05 31.98
C ILE A 221 11.40 -35.57 33.41
N LEU A 222 10.24 -36.09 33.80
CA LEU A 222 10.04 -36.68 35.11
C LEU A 222 10.96 -37.90 35.31
N GLY A 223 11.06 -38.80 34.32
CA GLY A 223 11.94 -39.95 34.38
C GLY A 223 13.41 -39.57 34.47
N THR A 224 13.86 -38.56 33.72
CA THR A 224 15.25 -38.05 33.85
C THR A 224 15.51 -37.43 35.22
N ALA A 225 14.55 -36.67 35.76
CA ALA A 225 14.66 -36.11 37.10
C ALA A 225 14.74 -37.20 38.19
N GLU A 226 13.93 -38.27 38.09
CA GLU A 226 13.99 -39.38 38.99
C GLU A 226 15.35 -40.13 38.93
N THR A 227 15.91 -40.32 37.74
CA THR A 227 17.26 -40.95 37.59
C THR A 227 18.34 -40.04 38.16
N GLU A 228 18.30 -38.75 37.94
CA GLU A 228 19.27 -37.79 38.53
C GLU A 228 19.18 -37.77 40.07
N ILE A 229 18.01 -37.83 40.61
CA ILE A 229 17.77 -37.94 42.08
C ILE A 229 18.34 -39.23 42.62
N ALA A 230 18.07 -40.35 41.96
CA ALA A 230 18.61 -41.66 42.37
C ALA A 230 20.13 -41.71 42.35
N GLU A 231 20.78 -41.18 41.31
CA GLU A 231 22.23 -41.05 41.21
C GLU A 231 22.83 -40.18 42.33
N LYS A 232 22.17 -39.06 42.66
CA LYS A 232 22.60 -38.21 43.79
C LYS A 232 22.45 -38.89 45.12
N PHE A 233 21.42 -39.67 45.35
CA PHE A 233 21.28 -40.48 46.55
C PHE A 233 22.33 -41.58 46.65
N GLU A 234 22.66 -42.27 45.53
CA GLU A 234 23.72 -43.26 45.50
C GLU A 234 25.10 -42.61 45.83
N GLN A 235 25.41 -41.45 45.23
CA GLN A 235 26.62 -40.72 45.52
C GLN A 235 26.70 -40.26 46.99
N ALA A 236 25.59 -39.85 47.57
CA ALA A 236 25.53 -39.45 48.96
C ALA A 236 25.75 -40.65 49.90
N SER A 237 25.13 -41.80 49.59
CA SER A 237 25.33 -43.02 50.39
C SER A 237 26.73 -43.59 50.35
N LYS A 238 27.48 -43.37 49.27
CA LYS A 238 28.91 -43.74 49.15
C LYS A 238 29.88 -42.84 49.94
N LYS A 239 29.42 -41.70 50.40
CA LYS A 239 30.20 -40.74 51.19
C LYS A 239 30.08 -40.89 52.69
N TYR A 240 29.12 -41.69 53.16
CA TYR A 240 28.95 -42.13 54.53
C TYR A 240 29.36 -43.58 54.68
#